data_89baf95e7fd2dd9807be47a87030c5eb
#
_entry.id   89baf95e7fd2dd9807be47a87030c5eb
#
_cell.length_a   1.000
_cell.length_b   1.000
_cell.length_c   1.000
_cell.angle_alpha   90.00
_cell.angle_beta   90.00
_cell.angle_gamma   90.00
#
_symmetry.space_group_name_H-M   'P 1'
#
loop_
_entity.id
_entity.type
_entity.pdbx_description
1 polymer ?
#
loop_
_entity_poly.entity_id
_entity_poly.type
_entity_poly.pdbx_seq_one_letter_code
_entity_poly.pdbx_strand_id
1 'polypeptide(L)'
;MMTREVHAFVYSALPSRVIFGAGRRADVAAELARLGCARPLIVTTHDQRMLGEALAHPFRDASLFSDATMHTPWEVTQRALHEIGRTRADCVIAIGGGSSIGLSKALALQTDLPQIVLPTTYAGSEVTPIIGETRDGEKRTQRTPKVLPEVVIYDVELTLSLPLAMSVASGLNAIAHAVEALYAEDRNPITSMMAEEAIASLAKALPDIAHTSDSIDARRLAQYGAWLGGTCLGMVGMGLHHKICHVLGGTFDLPHAQTHAVMLAHVVAYNAAAAPHAMTSIARALHTKDAWSGLHDLAKSLGAPLSLAALGMPEAGIDHALELVMRNAYSNPRAPEARALRIMLERAWKGLPPATAD
;
A
#
# COMPACT_ATOMS: atom_id res chain seq x y z
N MET A 1 33.53 -9.17 -2.23
CA MET A 1 32.24 -9.84 -2.49
C MET A 1 31.83 -10.47 -1.17
N MET A 2 30.95 -9.82 -0.37
CA MET A 2 30.48 -10.41 0.89
C MET A 2 29.57 -11.60 0.50
N THR A 3 29.91 -12.78 0.95
CA THR A 3 29.06 -13.97 0.85
C THR A 3 27.77 -13.66 1.60
N ARG A 4 26.64 -13.58 0.89
CA ARG A 4 25.33 -13.50 1.54
C ARG A 4 25.13 -14.80 2.32
N GLU A 5 25.23 -14.76 3.64
CA GLU A 5 24.80 -15.89 4.46
C GLU A 5 23.29 -16.05 4.31
N VAL A 6 22.89 -17.23 3.86
CA VAL A 6 21.47 -17.60 3.77
C VAL A 6 21.12 -18.36 5.04
N HIS A 7 20.41 -17.68 5.96
CA HIS A 7 19.90 -18.31 7.17
C HIS A 7 18.66 -19.16 6.85
N ALA A 8 18.25 -20.01 7.78
CA ALA A 8 17.03 -20.78 7.66
C ALA A 8 15.81 -19.84 7.57
N PHE A 9 14.89 -20.12 6.66
CA PHE A 9 13.66 -19.34 6.46
C PHE A 9 12.51 -20.20 6.00
N VAL A 10 11.29 -19.68 6.13
CA VAL A 10 10.08 -20.23 5.51
C VAL A 10 9.64 -19.23 4.42
N TYR A 11 9.29 -19.76 3.27
CA TYR A 11 8.75 -18.98 2.17
C TYR A 11 7.43 -19.58 1.69
N SER A 12 6.39 -18.76 1.64
CA SER A 12 5.09 -19.13 1.08
C SER A 12 4.73 -18.13 -0.01
N ALA A 13 4.65 -18.58 -1.25
CA ALA A 13 4.19 -17.74 -2.35
C ALA A 13 2.69 -17.42 -2.18
N LEU A 14 2.32 -16.18 -2.43
CA LEU A 14 0.91 -15.79 -2.52
C LEU A 14 0.37 -16.22 -3.89
N PRO A 15 -0.74 -16.99 -3.97
CA PRO A 15 -1.20 -17.64 -5.20
C PRO A 15 -1.96 -16.69 -6.16
N SER A 16 -1.68 -15.39 -6.17
CA SER A 16 -2.28 -14.46 -7.12
C SER A 16 -1.67 -14.57 -8.50
N ARG A 17 -2.52 -14.56 -9.53
CA ARG A 17 -2.09 -14.41 -10.93
C ARG A 17 -1.94 -12.94 -11.26
N VAL A 18 -0.76 -12.53 -11.71
CA VAL A 18 -0.46 -11.15 -12.09
C VAL A 18 -0.30 -11.04 -13.60
N ILE A 19 -1.01 -10.07 -14.19
CA ILE A 19 -0.91 -9.68 -15.59
C ILE A 19 -0.43 -8.23 -15.62
N PHE A 20 0.62 -7.93 -16.38
CA PHE A 20 1.29 -6.63 -16.31
C PHE A 20 1.59 -6.07 -17.69
N GLY A 21 1.28 -4.78 -17.91
CA GLY A 21 1.63 -4.03 -19.12
C GLY A 21 0.58 -2.99 -19.50
N ALA A 22 0.86 -2.18 -20.53
CA ALA A 22 -0.09 -1.22 -21.06
C ALA A 22 -1.23 -1.91 -21.83
N GLY A 23 -2.47 -1.43 -21.69
CA GLY A 23 -3.66 -1.96 -22.37
C GLY A 23 -4.13 -3.32 -21.84
N ARG A 24 -3.56 -3.83 -20.75
CA ARG A 24 -3.86 -5.21 -20.26
C ARG A 24 -5.26 -5.36 -19.66
N ARG A 25 -6.01 -4.26 -19.41
CA ARG A 25 -7.45 -4.35 -19.09
C ARG A 25 -8.28 -5.12 -20.10
N ALA A 26 -7.79 -5.24 -21.34
CA ALA A 26 -8.41 -6.07 -22.37
C ALA A 26 -8.44 -7.57 -22.02
N ASP A 27 -7.56 -8.04 -21.13
CA ASP A 27 -7.52 -9.44 -20.71
C ASP A 27 -8.63 -9.83 -19.73
N VAL A 28 -9.40 -8.88 -19.21
CA VAL A 28 -10.49 -9.15 -18.24
C VAL A 28 -11.45 -10.22 -18.76
N ALA A 29 -11.82 -10.18 -20.05
CA ALA A 29 -12.71 -11.18 -20.64
C ALA A 29 -12.10 -12.60 -20.60
N ALA A 30 -10.83 -12.73 -20.89
CA ALA A 30 -10.12 -14.02 -20.84
C ALA A 30 -10.01 -14.54 -19.41
N GLU A 31 -9.77 -13.65 -18.44
CA GLU A 31 -9.67 -14.03 -17.03
C GLU A 31 -11.03 -14.39 -16.42
N LEU A 32 -12.12 -13.71 -16.82
CA LEU A 32 -13.48 -14.11 -16.45
C LEU A 32 -13.79 -15.53 -16.97
N ALA A 33 -13.48 -15.80 -18.22
CA ALA A 33 -13.67 -17.14 -18.81
C ALA A 33 -12.83 -18.19 -18.08
N ARG A 34 -11.57 -17.88 -17.72
CA ARG A 34 -10.69 -18.77 -16.98
C ARG A 34 -11.20 -19.10 -15.59
N LEU A 35 -11.84 -18.12 -14.92
CA LEU A 35 -12.47 -18.30 -13.60
C LEU A 35 -13.86 -18.92 -13.68
N GLY A 36 -14.42 -19.12 -14.87
CA GLY A 36 -15.78 -19.64 -15.05
C GLY A 36 -16.88 -18.64 -14.67
N CYS A 37 -16.59 -17.34 -14.72
CA CYS A 37 -17.49 -16.25 -14.32
C CYS A 37 -18.13 -15.59 -15.54
N ALA A 38 -19.40 -15.17 -15.38
CA ALA A 38 -20.19 -14.56 -16.47
C ALA A 38 -20.92 -13.26 -16.04
N ARG A 39 -21.16 -13.08 -14.77
CA ARG A 39 -21.92 -11.94 -14.21
C ARG A 39 -21.08 -11.15 -13.20
N PRO A 40 -20.10 -10.35 -13.67
CA PRO A 40 -19.25 -9.60 -12.78
C PRO A 40 -20.02 -8.42 -12.12
N LEU A 41 -19.81 -8.23 -10.81
CA LEU A 41 -20.05 -6.95 -10.16
C LEU A 41 -18.78 -6.11 -10.23
N ILE A 42 -18.82 -5.01 -10.97
CA ILE A 42 -17.70 -4.06 -11.02
C ILE A 42 -17.84 -3.09 -9.86
N VAL A 43 -16.78 -2.95 -9.04
CA VAL A 43 -16.76 -2.02 -7.92
C VAL A 43 -15.72 -0.94 -8.14
N THR A 44 -16.12 0.31 -7.90
CA THR A 44 -15.28 1.49 -8.06
C THR A 44 -15.74 2.61 -7.13
N THR A 45 -15.02 3.74 -7.10
CA THR A 45 -15.45 4.95 -6.41
C THR A 45 -16.35 5.80 -7.31
N HIS A 46 -17.08 6.75 -6.72
CA HIS A 46 -17.92 7.68 -7.47
C HIS A 46 -17.11 8.46 -8.52
N ASP A 47 -15.92 8.93 -8.16
CA ASP A 47 -15.03 9.70 -9.04
C ASP A 47 -14.51 8.88 -10.24
N GLN A 48 -14.46 7.55 -10.11
CA GLN A 48 -13.99 6.64 -11.16
C GLN A 48 -15.16 5.88 -11.84
N ARG A 49 -16.39 6.34 -11.64
CA ARG A 49 -17.59 5.70 -12.19
C ARG A 49 -17.50 5.49 -13.70
N MET A 50 -17.09 6.51 -14.45
CA MET A 50 -16.94 6.40 -15.93
C MET A 50 -15.96 5.31 -16.34
N LEU A 51 -14.89 5.11 -15.57
CA LEU A 51 -13.93 4.03 -15.80
C LEU A 51 -14.57 2.66 -15.56
N GLY A 52 -15.38 2.55 -14.49
CA GLY A 52 -16.16 1.35 -14.19
C GLY A 52 -17.18 1.04 -15.30
N GLU A 53 -17.92 2.05 -15.80
CA GLU A 53 -18.86 1.91 -16.90
C GLU A 53 -18.18 1.47 -18.21
N ALA A 54 -17.02 2.05 -18.52
CA ALA A 54 -16.23 1.66 -19.69
C ALA A 54 -15.75 0.21 -19.60
N LEU A 55 -15.37 -0.25 -18.38
CA LEU A 55 -14.96 -1.63 -18.15
C LEU A 55 -16.16 -2.59 -18.22
N ALA A 56 -17.36 -2.17 -17.78
CA ALA A 56 -18.58 -2.97 -17.82
C ALA A 56 -19.13 -3.15 -19.23
N HIS A 57 -18.95 -2.16 -20.11
CA HIS A 57 -19.62 -2.06 -21.42
C HIS A 57 -19.50 -3.34 -22.29
N PRO A 58 -18.37 -4.07 -22.34
CA PRO A 58 -18.26 -5.29 -23.14
C PRO A 58 -19.05 -6.49 -22.56
N PHE A 59 -19.50 -6.43 -21.29
CA PHE A 59 -20.10 -7.57 -20.60
C PHE A 59 -21.59 -7.35 -20.40
N ARG A 60 -22.41 -8.13 -21.13
CA ARG A 60 -23.87 -7.98 -21.13
C ARG A 60 -24.52 -8.07 -19.74
N ASP A 61 -24.01 -8.98 -18.90
CA ASP A 61 -24.57 -9.29 -17.59
C ASP A 61 -23.75 -8.67 -16.44
N ALA A 62 -22.89 -7.69 -16.76
CA ALA A 62 -22.16 -6.94 -15.74
C ALA A 62 -23.09 -5.96 -15.01
N SER A 63 -22.81 -5.76 -13.73
CA SER A 63 -23.41 -4.70 -12.92
C SER A 63 -22.30 -3.80 -12.35
N LEU A 64 -22.66 -2.56 -11.99
CA LEU A 64 -21.73 -1.55 -11.47
C LEU A 64 -22.19 -1.07 -10.10
N PHE A 65 -21.26 -1.06 -9.14
CA PHE A 65 -21.39 -0.42 -7.85
C PHE A 65 -20.27 0.63 -7.68
N SER A 66 -20.65 1.91 -7.65
CA SER A 66 -19.68 3.03 -7.66
C SER A 66 -19.57 3.80 -6.34
N ASP A 67 -20.02 3.21 -5.23
CA ASP A 67 -20.03 3.85 -3.92
C ASP A 67 -18.90 3.35 -3.00
N ALA A 68 -17.83 2.77 -3.54
CA ALA A 68 -16.67 2.40 -2.74
C ALA A 68 -16.04 3.66 -2.09
N THR A 69 -15.79 3.60 -0.77
CA THR A 69 -15.25 4.72 0.01
C THR A 69 -14.07 4.29 0.85
N MET A 70 -13.29 5.27 1.35
CA MET A 70 -12.16 5.00 2.24
C MET A 70 -12.60 4.22 3.48
N HIS A 71 -11.67 3.43 4.02
CA HIS A 71 -11.83 2.64 5.24
C HIS A 71 -12.88 1.52 5.17
N THR A 72 -13.46 1.27 3.99
CA THR A 72 -14.41 0.17 3.75
C THR A 72 -15.48 0.09 4.85
N PRO A 73 -16.39 1.09 4.98
CA PRO A 73 -17.45 1.07 5.98
C PRO A 73 -18.37 -0.13 5.75
N TRP A 74 -18.79 -0.77 6.84
CA TRP A 74 -19.65 -1.95 6.80
C TRP A 74 -20.99 -1.69 6.06
N GLU A 75 -21.55 -0.50 6.19
CA GLU A 75 -22.79 -0.10 5.52
C GLU A 75 -22.63 -0.08 3.99
N VAL A 76 -21.46 0.29 3.50
CA VAL A 76 -21.13 0.24 2.07
C VAL A 76 -21.01 -1.20 1.61
N THR A 77 -20.33 -2.04 2.40
CA THR A 77 -20.22 -3.48 2.14
C THR A 77 -21.59 -4.13 2.08
N GLN A 78 -22.50 -3.83 3.01
CA GLN A 78 -23.88 -4.37 3.01
C GLN A 78 -24.66 -3.99 1.76
N ARG A 79 -24.57 -2.72 1.30
CA ARG A 79 -25.24 -2.30 0.04
C ARG A 79 -24.69 -3.05 -1.17
N ALA A 80 -23.38 -3.23 -1.23
CA ALA A 80 -22.75 -3.98 -2.31
C ALA A 80 -23.09 -5.49 -2.27
N LEU A 81 -23.21 -6.09 -1.08
CA LEU A 81 -23.72 -7.47 -0.90
C LEU A 81 -25.17 -7.62 -1.39
N HIS A 82 -26.03 -6.64 -1.10
CA HIS A 82 -27.39 -6.61 -1.63
C HIS A 82 -27.38 -6.60 -3.17
N GLU A 83 -26.49 -5.81 -3.77
CA GLU A 83 -26.34 -5.73 -5.23
C GLU A 83 -25.87 -7.07 -5.82
N ILE A 84 -24.92 -7.79 -5.18
CA ILE A 84 -24.54 -9.15 -5.56
C ILE A 84 -25.76 -10.07 -5.60
N GLY A 85 -26.58 -10.06 -4.55
CA GLY A 85 -27.81 -10.87 -4.49
C GLY A 85 -28.83 -10.53 -5.58
N ARG A 86 -29.06 -9.23 -5.83
CA ARG A 86 -30.00 -8.71 -6.83
C ARG A 86 -29.60 -9.10 -8.26
N THR A 87 -28.30 -8.98 -8.58
CA THR A 87 -27.76 -9.24 -9.93
C THR A 87 -27.31 -10.69 -10.12
N ARG A 88 -27.25 -11.46 -9.04
CA ARG A 88 -26.67 -12.82 -9.01
C ARG A 88 -25.22 -12.80 -9.55
N ALA A 89 -24.47 -11.80 -9.14
CA ALA A 89 -23.06 -11.70 -9.53
C ALA A 89 -22.30 -12.95 -9.06
N ASP A 90 -21.41 -13.45 -9.92
CA ASP A 90 -20.59 -14.65 -9.67
C ASP A 90 -19.10 -14.35 -9.50
N CYS A 91 -18.70 -13.08 -9.62
CA CYS A 91 -17.38 -12.57 -9.30
C CYS A 91 -17.42 -11.06 -9.04
N VAL A 92 -16.33 -10.53 -8.49
CA VAL A 92 -16.13 -9.09 -8.26
C VAL A 92 -14.94 -8.61 -9.08
N ILE A 93 -15.12 -7.50 -9.80
CA ILE A 93 -14.02 -6.80 -10.48
C ILE A 93 -13.83 -5.45 -9.79
N ALA A 94 -12.71 -5.25 -9.11
CA ALA A 94 -12.36 -3.94 -8.57
C ALA A 94 -11.52 -3.15 -9.56
N ILE A 95 -11.96 -1.94 -9.91
CA ILE A 95 -11.14 -0.99 -10.64
C ILE A 95 -11.01 0.29 -9.82
N GLY A 96 -9.76 0.62 -9.44
CA GLY A 96 -9.50 1.78 -8.59
C GLY A 96 -8.33 1.62 -7.64
N GLY A 97 -8.29 2.48 -6.64
CA GLY A 97 -7.32 2.44 -5.55
C GLY A 97 -7.79 1.64 -4.35
N GLY A 98 -7.21 1.92 -3.18
CA GLY A 98 -7.46 1.20 -1.93
C GLY A 98 -8.93 1.06 -1.51
N SER A 99 -9.79 2.05 -1.83
CA SER A 99 -11.23 1.99 -1.53
C SER A 99 -11.95 0.89 -2.31
N SER A 100 -11.74 0.84 -3.63
CA SER A 100 -12.34 -0.18 -4.51
C SER A 100 -11.81 -1.57 -4.18
N ILE A 101 -10.50 -1.69 -3.95
CA ILE A 101 -9.83 -2.94 -3.58
C ILE A 101 -10.31 -3.42 -2.20
N GLY A 102 -10.41 -2.51 -1.23
CA GLY A 102 -10.94 -2.82 0.11
C GLY A 102 -12.36 -3.37 0.05
N LEU A 103 -13.25 -2.73 -0.70
CA LEU A 103 -14.61 -3.20 -0.88
C LEU A 103 -14.66 -4.57 -1.56
N SER A 104 -13.88 -4.81 -2.62
CA SER A 104 -13.79 -6.13 -3.26
C SER A 104 -13.41 -7.23 -2.27
N LYS A 105 -12.39 -6.96 -1.44
CA LYS A 105 -11.96 -7.88 -0.39
C LYS A 105 -13.02 -8.14 0.66
N ALA A 106 -13.77 -7.09 1.06
CA ALA A 106 -14.87 -7.24 1.99
C ALA A 106 -15.99 -8.13 1.42
N LEU A 107 -16.29 -7.96 0.14
CA LEU A 107 -17.26 -8.80 -0.56
C LEU A 107 -16.77 -10.25 -0.65
N ALA A 108 -15.52 -10.49 -1.05
CA ALA A 108 -14.95 -11.84 -1.11
C ALA A 108 -14.92 -12.51 0.27
N LEU A 109 -14.64 -11.76 1.33
CA LEU A 109 -14.67 -12.28 2.70
C LEU A 109 -16.04 -12.86 3.09
N GLN A 110 -17.13 -12.22 2.62
CA GLN A 110 -18.50 -12.60 2.95
C GLN A 110 -19.09 -13.64 1.99
N THR A 111 -18.58 -13.74 0.76
CA THR A 111 -19.23 -14.53 -0.31
C THR A 111 -18.34 -15.62 -0.90
N ASP A 112 -17.04 -15.61 -0.65
CA ASP A 112 -16.04 -16.43 -1.35
C ASP A 112 -16.04 -16.24 -2.90
N LEU A 113 -16.60 -15.14 -3.41
CA LEU A 113 -16.58 -14.84 -4.84
C LEU A 113 -15.15 -14.49 -5.30
N PRO A 114 -14.73 -15.02 -6.47
CA PRO A 114 -13.42 -14.70 -7.01
C PRO A 114 -13.32 -13.21 -7.39
N GLN A 115 -12.09 -12.69 -7.28
CA GLN A 115 -11.77 -11.28 -7.48
C GLN A 115 -10.81 -11.09 -8.65
N ILE A 116 -11.12 -10.12 -9.53
CA ILE A 116 -10.18 -9.55 -10.50
C ILE A 116 -9.96 -8.09 -10.10
N VAL A 117 -8.71 -7.68 -9.93
CA VAL A 117 -8.40 -6.31 -9.47
C VAL A 117 -7.55 -5.57 -10.50
N LEU A 118 -7.99 -4.36 -10.87
CA LEU A 118 -7.27 -3.43 -11.75
C LEU A 118 -6.89 -2.18 -10.94
N PRO A 119 -5.69 -2.13 -10.34
CA PRO A 119 -5.29 -0.99 -9.52
C PRO A 119 -4.98 0.24 -10.36
N THR A 120 -5.45 1.41 -9.91
CA THR A 120 -5.19 2.72 -10.51
C THR A 120 -4.26 3.59 -9.67
N THR A 121 -3.74 3.06 -8.56
CA THR A 121 -2.79 3.71 -7.63
C THR A 121 -1.64 2.76 -7.31
N TYR A 122 -0.65 3.24 -6.56
CA TYR A 122 0.51 2.44 -6.13
C TYR A 122 0.36 1.89 -4.69
N ALA A 123 -0.88 1.64 -4.23
CA ALA A 123 -1.15 1.29 -2.83
C ALA A 123 -0.65 -0.10 -2.40
N GLY A 124 -0.60 -1.09 -3.30
CA GLY A 124 -0.11 -2.44 -3.02
C GLY A 124 -1.08 -3.39 -2.30
N SER A 125 -2.26 -2.91 -1.90
CA SER A 125 -3.26 -3.73 -1.19
C SER A 125 -3.76 -4.92 -2.02
N GLU A 126 -3.78 -4.79 -3.33
CA GLU A 126 -4.28 -5.76 -4.31
C GLU A 126 -3.57 -7.12 -4.29
N VAL A 127 -2.34 -7.17 -3.80
CA VAL A 127 -1.55 -8.41 -3.72
C VAL A 127 -1.34 -8.88 -2.28
N THR A 128 -2.21 -8.48 -1.36
CA THR A 128 -2.10 -8.86 0.06
C THR A 128 -3.29 -9.67 0.54
N PRO A 129 -3.11 -10.61 1.45
CA PRO A 129 -4.19 -11.30 2.16
C PRO A 129 -4.69 -10.48 3.37
N ILE A 130 -4.66 -9.15 3.28
CA ILE A 130 -4.98 -8.24 4.38
C ILE A 130 -6.19 -7.39 3.99
N ILE A 131 -7.14 -7.26 4.91
CA ILE A 131 -8.29 -6.37 4.80
C ILE A 131 -8.42 -5.52 6.06
N GLY A 132 -8.81 -4.25 5.88
CA GLY A 132 -9.26 -3.36 6.94
C GLY A 132 -10.69 -2.91 6.66
N GLU A 133 -11.58 -3.13 7.60
CA GLU A 133 -12.97 -2.68 7.55
C GLU A 133 -13.27 -1.76 8.74
N THR A 134 -14.19 -0.82 8.57
CA THR A 134 -14.70 -0.02 9.68
C THR A 134 -16.14 -0.47 9.99
N ARG A 135 -16.34 -0.89 11.24
CA ARG A 135 -17.66 -1.30 11.73
C ARG A 135 -17.93 -0.67 13.08
N ASP A 136 -19.08 -0.03 13.23
CA ASP A 136 -19.47 0.67 14.45
C ASP A 136 -18.43 1.71 14.91
N GLY A 137 -17.78 2.41 13.95
CA GLY A 137 -16.72 3.37 14.21
C GLY A 137 -15.36 2.76 14.53
N GLU A 138 -15.24 1.44 14.64
CA GLU A 138 -13.99 0.74 14.92
C GLU A 138 -13.36 0.17 13.65
N LYS A 139 -12.08 0.46 13.43
CA LYS A 139 -11.30 -0.15 12.35
C LYS A 139 -10.79 -1.53 12.78
N ARG A 140 -11.18 -2.56 12.04
CA ARG A 140 -10.75 -3.94 12.25
C ARG A 140 -9.88 -4.38 11.07
N THR A 141 -8.70 -4.88 11.37
CA THR A 141 -7.79 -5.42 10.36
C THR A 141 -7.62 -6.91 10.60
N GLN A 142 -7.73 -7.69 9.52
CA GLN A 142 -7.48 -9.13 9.59
C GLN A 142 -6.65 -9.60 8.40
N ARG A 143 -5.96 -10.74 8.59
CA ARG A 143 -5.22 -11.44 7.54
C ARG A 143 -5.88 -12.78 7.28
N THR A 144 -6.27 -13.02 6.03
CA THR A 144 -6.87 -14.28 5.60
C THR A 144 -6.67 -14.49 4.08
N PRO A 145 -6.35 -15.71 3.63
CA PRO A 145 -6.24 -16.01 2.20
C PRO A 145 -7.50 -15.71 1.39
N LYS A 146 -8.69 -15.76 2.01
CA LYS A 146 -9.98 -15.50 1.36
C LYS A 146 -10.08 -14.13 0.68
N VAL A 147 -9.31 -13.14 1.14
CA VAL A 147 -9.35 -11.79 0.59
C VAL A 147 -8.21 -11.50 -0.39
N LEU A 148 -7.35 -12.49 -0.63
CA LEU A 148 -6.30 -12.36 -1.64
C LEU A 148 -6.93 -12.49 -3.04
N PRO A 149 -6.87 -11.46 -3.90
CA PRO A 149 -7.42 -11.55 -5.24
C PRO A 149 -6.81 -12.68 -6.07
N GLU A 150 -7.62 -13.40 -6.83
CA GLU A 150 -7.19 -14.46 -7.74
C GLU A 150 -6.39 -13.90 -8.92
N VAL A 151 -6.78 -12.71 -9.39
CA VAL A 151 -6.14 -12.04 -10.52
C VAL A 151 -5.93 -10.58 -10.24
N VAL A 152 -4.73 -10.11 -10.51
CA VAL A 152 -4.39 -8.67 -10.52
C VAL A 152 -3.90 -8.29 -11.91
N ILE A 153 -4.57 -7.32 -12.54
CA ILE A 153 -4.22 -6.80 -13.86
C ILE A 153 -3.65 -5.39 -13.68
N TYR A 154 -2.35 -5.29 -13.78
CA TYR A 154 -1.65 -4.01 -13.78
C TYR A 154 -1.65 -3.42 -15.19
N ASP A 155 -2.70 -2.68 -15.52
CA ASP A 155 -2.74 -1.90 -16.75
C ASP A 155 -2.15 -0.51 -16.50
N VAL A 156 -0.95 -0.30 -17.01
CA VAL A 156 -0.18 0.94 -16.79
C VAL A 156 -0.94 2.18 -17.23
N GLU A 157 -1.76 2.10 -18.28
CA GLU A 157 -2.56 3.23 -18.78
C GLU A 157 -3.57 3.75 -17.76
N LEU A 158 -4.06 2.89 -16.86
CA LEU A 158 -4.99 3.28 -15.80
C LEU A 158 -4.37 4.21 -14.75
N THR A 159 -3.04 4.30 -14.71
CA THR A 159 -2.33 5.20 -13.80
C THR A 159 -2.01 6.57 -14.42
N LEU A 160 -2.22 6.77 -15.73
CA LEU A 160 -1.93 8.04 -16.41
C LEU A 160 -2.76 9.20 -15.86
N SER A 161 -4.01 8.94 -15.46
CA SER A 161 -4.89 9.94 -14.86
C SER A 161 -4.67 10.16 -13.35
N LEU A 162 -3.77 9.38 -12.71
CA LEU A 162 -3.50 9.53 -11.29
C LEU A 162 -2.79 10.87 -11.01
N PRO A 163 -3.37 11.77 -10.20
CA PRO A 163 -2.77 13.06 -9.88
C PRO A 163 -1.36 12.90 -9.29
N LEU A 164 -0.47 13.85 -9.59
CA LEU A 164 0.92 13.80 -9.12
C LEU A 164 1.04 13.63 -7.61
N ALA A 165 0.29 14.40 -6.82
CA ALA A 165 0.32 14.28 -5.36
C ALA A 165 -0.07 12.89 -4.86
N MET A 166 -1.05 12.24 -5.51
CA MET A 166 -1.45 10.86 -5.18
C MET A 166 -0.42 9.84 -5.68
N SER A 167 0.20 10.08 -6.85
CA SER A 167 1.29 9.24 -7.37
C SER A 167 2.46 9.23 -6.39
N VAL A 168 2.88 10.40 -5.92
CA VAL A 168 3.96 10.56 -4.95
C VAL A 168 3.60 9.90 -3.62
N ALA A 169 2.45 10.22 -3.04
CA ALA A 169 2.06 9.70 -1.73
C ALA A 169 1.91 8.16 -1.76
N SER A 170 1.21 7.60 -2.75
CA SER A 170 1.04 6.14 -2.85
C SER A 170 2.35 5.42 -3.20
N GLY A 171 3.23 6.04 -4.00
CA GLY A 171 4.55 5.49 -4.30
C GLY A 171 5.48 5.47 -3.07
N LEU A 172 5.50 6.54 -2.27
CA LEU A 172 6.25 6.57 -1.00
C LEU A 172 5.69 5.56 0.01
N ASN A 173 4.37 5.34 0.03
CA ASN A 173 3.77 4.28 0.83
C ASN A 173 4.23 2.88 0.35
N ALA A 174 4.31 2.64 -0.95
CA ALA A 174 4.85 1.38 -1.48
C ALA A 174 6.35 1.19 -1.13
N ILE A 175 7.14 2.26 -1.13
CA ILE A 175 8.52 2.24 -0.61
C ILE A 175 8.53 1.84 0.88
N ALA A 176 7.59 2.35 1.69
CA ALA A 176 7.52 2.02 3.11
C ALA A 176 7.26 0.53 3.36
N HIS A 177 6.42 -0.13 2.54
CA HIS A 177 6.23 -1.58 2.59
C HIS A 177 7.54 -2.33 2.35
N ALA A 178 8.26 -1.95 1.32
CA ALA A 178 9.53 -2.56 0.96
C ALA A 178 10.61 -2.31 2.03
N VAL A 179 10.68 -1.10 2.57
CA VAL A 179 11.62 -0.73 3.65
C VAL A 179 11.39 -1.60 4.89
N GLU A 180 10.16 -1.73 5.37
CA GLU A 180 9.89 -2.58 6.54
C GLU A 180 10.15 -4.06 6.25
N ALA A 181 9.93 -4.53 5.03
CA ALA A 181 10.23 -5.89 4.65
C ALA A 181 11.74 -6.23 4.71
N LEU A 182 12.64 -5.26 4.53
CA LEU A 182 14.08 -5.48 4.64
C LEU A 182 14.56 -5.79 6.05
N TYR A 183 13.81 -5.40 7.08
CA TYR A 183 14.13 -5.66 8.47
C TYR A 183 13.03 -6.39 9.26
N ALA A 184 12.00 -6.90 8.56
CA ALA A 184 11.00 -7.75 9.19
C ALA A 184 11.64 -8.99 9.83
N GLU A 185 11.06 -9.47 10.92
CA GLU A 185 11.56 -10.66 11.63
C GLU A 185 11.48 -11.91 10.75
N ASP A 186 10.38 -12.04 10.00
CA ASP A 186 10.08 -13.15 9.09
C ASP A 186 10.55 -12.91 7.64
N ARG A 187 11.46 -11.92 7.43
CA ARG A 187 12.05 -11.67 6.12
C ARG A 187 12.84 -12.89 5.61
N ASN A 188 12.94 -12.99 4.31
CA ASN A 188 13.72 -14.03 3.64
C ASN A 188 14.45 -13.45 2.42
N PRO A 189 15.39 -14.19 1.80
CA PRO A 189 16.14 -13.68 0.66
C PRO A 189 15.28 -13.22 -0.53
N ILE A 190 14.13 -13.87 -0.74
CA ILE A 190 13.23 -13.54 -1.85
C ILE A 190 12.54 -12.21 -1.59
N THR A 191 11.95 -12.03 -0.39
CA THR A 191 11.32 -10.76 -0.01
C THR A 191 12.32 -9.61 0.03
N SER A 192 13.57 -9.86 0.46
CA SER A 192 14.63 -8.85 0.46
C SER A 192 15.02 -8.40 -0.96
N MET A 193 15.12 -9.33 -1.92
CA MET A 193 15.37 -9.00 -3.33
C MET A 193 14.24 -8.16 -3.91
N MET A 194 12.99 -8.55 -3.69
CA MET A 194 11.81 -7.79 -4.14
C MET A 194 11.75 -6.40 -3.51
N ALA A 195 12.08 -6.28 -2.23
CA ALA A 195 12.07 -5.02 -1.52
C ALA A 195 13.15 -4.03 -2.04
N GLU A 196 14.37 -4.50 -2.27
CA GLU A 196 15.43 -3.68 -2.86
C GLU A 196 15.04 -3.18 -4.25
N GLU A 197 14.49 -4.05 -5.09
CA GLU A 197 14.03 -3.70 -6.45
C GLU A 197 12.83 -2.74 -6.42
N ALA A 198 11.89 -2.93 -5.47
CA ALA A 198 10.75 -2.02 -5.30
C ALA A 198 11.22 -0.59 -4.96
N ILE A 199 12.15 -0.45 -4.00
CA ILE A 199 12.70 0.85 -3.60
C ILE A 199 13.41 1.51 -4.80
N ALA A 200 14.29 0.78 -5.49
CA ALA A 200 15.04 1.32 -6.63
C ALA A 200 14.12 1.76 -7.77
N SER A 201 13.13 0.93 -8.13
CA SER A 201 12.18 1.23 -9.19
C SER A 201 11.33 2.46 -8.88
N LEU A 202 10.79 2.56 -7.66
CA LEU A 202 9.97 3.70 -7.25
C LEU A 202 10.81 4.98 -7.08
N ALA A 203 12.00 4.89 -6.49
CA ALA A 203 12.89 6.04 -6.32
C ALA A 203 13.30 6.66 -7.66
N LYS A 204 13.43 5.84 -8.71
CA LYS A 204 13.69 6.31 -10.08
C LYS A 204 12.42 6.85 -10.75
N ALA A 205 11.31 6.12 -10.63
CA ALA A 205 10.09 6.43 -11.37
C ALA A 205 9.38 7.69 -10.88
N LEU A 206 9.34 7.95 -9.57
CA LEU A 206 8.58 9.06 -9.00
C LEU A 206 9.10 10.44 -9.45
N PRO A 207 10.43 10.72 -9.48
CA PRO A 207 10.95 11.94 -10.08
C PRO A 207 10.62 12.07 -11.58
N ASP A 208 10.69 10.99 -12.35
CA ASP A 208 10.35 10.99 -13.77
C ASP A 208 8.86 11.32 -13.99
N ILE A 209 7.95 10.77 -13.15
CA ILE A 209 6.52 11.12 -13.15
C ILE A 209 6.31 12.60 -12.76
N ALA A 210 7.08 13.10 -11.79
CA ALA A 210 6.97 14.51 -11.38
C ALA A 210 7.39 15.47 -12.50
N HIS A 211 8.36 15.05 -13.32
CA HIS A 211 8.81 15.82 -14.48
C HIS A 211 7.85 15.67 -15.68
N THR A 212 7.37 14.44 -15.95
CA THR A 212 6.53 14.10 -17.11
C THR A 212 5.42 13.14 -16.65
N SER A 213 4.29 13.72 -16.25
CA SER A 213 3.21 12.98 -15.57
C SER A 213 2.54 11.90 -16.42
N ASP A 214 2.62 11.99 -17.74
CA ASP A 214 2.07 11.08 -18.74
C ASP A 214 3.10 10.10 -19.34
N SER A 215 4.33 10.07 -18.79
CA SER A 215 5.35 9.11 -19.20
C SER A 215 4.93 7.67 -18.89
N ILE A 216 4.56 6.92 -19.93
CA ILE A 216 4.14 5.52 -19.79
C ILE A 216 5.26 4.63 -19.22
N ASP A 217 6.51 4.92 -19.51
CA ASP A 217 7.66 4.17 -18.99
C ASP A 217 7.89 4.43 -17.52
N ALA A 218 7.79 5.69 -17.07
CA ALA A 218 7.86 6.03 -15.67
C ALA A 218 6.69 5.44 -14.88
N ARG A 219 5.46 5.50 -15.42
CA ARG A 219 4.28 4.86 -14.83
C ARG A 219 4.40 3.34 -14.76
N ARG A 220 4.97 2.71 -15.79
CA ARG A 220 5.26 1.27 -15.81
C ARG A 220 6.24 0.89 -14.70
N LEU A 221 7.32 1.63 -14.57
CA LEU A 221 8.34 1.37 -13.54
C LEU A 221 7.77 1.60 -12.13
N ALA A 222 6.97 2.65 -11.93
CA ALA A 222 6.31 2.91 -10.64
C ALA A 222 5.32 1.78 -10.27
N GLN A 223 4.49 1.34 -11.20
CA GLN A 223 3.53 0.27 -10.97
C GLN A 223 4.21 -1.08 -10.71
N TYR A 224 5.32 -1.36 -11.39
CA TYR A 224 6.17 -2.53 -11.12
C TYR A 224 6.75 -2.49 -9.70
N GLY A 225 7.33 -1.37 -9.30
CA GLY A 225 7.84 -1.20 -7.93
C GLY A 225 6.75 -1.30 -6.87
N ALA A 226 5.55 -0.76 -7.14
CA ALA A 226 4.39 -0.86 -6.25
C ALA A 226 3.89 -2.30 -6.09
N TRP A 227 3.85 -3.07 -7.18
CA TRP A 227 3.53 -4.50 -7.13
C TRP A 227 4.50 -5.26 -6.22
N LEU A 228 5.81 -5.05 -6.39
CA LEU A 228 6.82 -5.71 -5.55
C LEU A 228 6.69 -5.29 -4.08
N GLY A 229 6.51 -3.98 -3.80
CA GLY A 229 6.31 -3.45 -2.45
C GLY A 229 5.05 -4.01 -1.78
N GLY A 230 3.93 -4.07 -2.51
CA GLY A 230 2.69 -4.69 -2.05
C GLY A 230 2.84 -6.19 -1.79
N THR A 231 3.60 -6.90 -2.64
CA THR A 231 3.91 -8.32 -2.43
C THR A 231 4.70 -8.51 -1.13
N CYS A 232 5.68 -7.65 -0.87
CA CYS A 232 6.42 -7.67 0.40
C CYS A 232 5.49 -7.47 1.60
N LEU A 233 4.59 -6.47 1.56
CA LEU A 233 3.56 -6.25 2.60
C LEU A 233 2.70 -7.50 2.84
N GLY A 234 2.35 -8.21 1.77
CA GLY A 234 1.57 -9.44 1.85
C GLY A 234 2.33 -10.62 2.46
N MET A 235 3.65 -10.64 2.40
CA MET A 235 4.48 -11.81 2.72
C MET A 235 5.15 -11.77 4.08
N VAL A 236 5.36 -10.58 4.66
CA VAL A 236 6.04 -10.42 5.96
C VAL A 236 5.24 -9.54 6.93
N GLY A 237 5.62 -9.61 8.20
CA GLY A 237 5.05 -8.75 9.24
C GLY A 237 5.57 -7.32 9.14
N MET A 238 4.68 -6.33 9.38
CA MET A 238 5.06 -4.92 9.44
C MET A 238 5.38 -4.50 10.88
N GLY A 239 6.26 -3.52 11.01
CA GLY A 239 6.79 -3.07 12.29
C GLY A 239 6.29 -1.69 12.73
N LEU A 240 7.21 -0.92 13.29
CA LEU A 240 6.95 0.39 13.91
C LEU A 240 6.33 1.40 12.95
N HIS A 241 6.78 1.44 11.70
CA HIS A 241 6.29 2.43 10.73
C HIS A 241 4.78 2.28 10.50
N HIS A 242 4.33 1.06 10.17
CA HIS A 242 2.90 0.80 9.98
C HIS A 242 2.11 0.97 11.28
N LYS A 243 2.67 0.55 12.43
CA LYS A 243 2.03 0.76 13.74
C LYS A 243 1.75 2.24 13.99
N ILE A 244 2.74 3.11 13.80
CA ILE A 244 2.58 4.55 13.96
C ILE A 244 1.55 5.11 12.97
N CYS A 245 1.68 4.78 11.68
CA CYS A 245 0.77 5.30 10.66
C CYS A 245 -0.69 4.88 10.91
N HIS A 246 -0.92 3.65 11.38
CA HIS A 246 -2.27 3.19 11.75
C HIS A 246 -2.81 3.93 12.98
N VAL A 247 -1.97 4.18 13.99
CA VAL A 247 -2.37 4.97 15.16
C VAL A 247 -2.72 6.40 14.75
N LEU A 248 -1.86 7.05 13.98
CA LEU A 248 -2.06 8.44 13.54
C LEU A 248 -3.29 8.59 12.64
N GLY A 249 -3.44 7.70 11.67
CA GLY A 249 -4.62 7.69 10.78
C GLY A 249 -5.92 7.38 11.52
N GLY A 250 -5.90 6.39 12.42
CA GLY A 250 -7.12 5.97 13.15
C GLY A 250 -7.55 6.94 14.25
N THR A 251 -6.59 7.68 14.87
CA THR A 251 -6.88 8.58 16.00
C THR A 251 -7.18 10.01 15.55
N PHE A 252 -6.47 10.49 14.53
CA PHE A 252 -6.52 11.90 14.09
C PHE A 252 -7.08 12.06 12.67
N ASP A 253 -7.60 10.99 12.07
CA ASP A 253 -8.14 10.96 10.70
C ASP A 253 -7.15 11.52 9.66
N LEU A 254 -5.85 11.26 9.87
CA LEU A 254 -4.84 11.74 8.93
C LEU A 254 -4.87 10.94 7.62
N PRO A 255 -4.63 11.60 6.48
CA PRO A 255 -4.58 10.94 5.18
C PRO A 255 -3.50 9.84 5.15
N HIS A 256 -3.91 8.60 4.90
CA HIS A 256 -3.07 7.40 5.06
C HIS A 256 -1.72 7.49 4.33
N ALA A 257 -1.73 7.70 3.01
CA ALA A 257 -0.51 7.71 2.20
C ALA A 257 0.43 8.88 2.54
N GLN A 258 -0.13 10.05 2.86
CA GLN A 258 0.66 11.22 3.26
C GLN A 258 1.30 11.01 4.64
N THR A 259 0.58 10.37 5.58
CA THR A 259 1.12 10.00 6.89
C THR A 259 2.32 9.05 6.75
N HIS A 260 2.22 8.06 5.86
CA HIS A 260 3.34 7.17 5.52
C HIS A 260 4.53 7.95 4.96
N ALA A 261 4.30 8.90 4.05
CA ALA A 261 5.36 9.72 3.46
C ALA A 261 6.10 10.55 4.51
N VAL A 262 5.39 11.17 5.46
CA VAL A 262 6.01 11.93 6.56
C VAL A 262 6.81 11.03 7.47
N MET A 263 6.27 9.89 7.90
CA MET A 263 6.88 9.06 8.95
C MET A 263 8.04 8.18 8.46
N LEU A 264 8.12 7.87 7.16
CA LEU A 264 9.03 6.88 6.61
C LEU A 264 10.50 7.14 7.00
N ALA A 265 11.02 8.30 6.68
CA ALA A 265 12.41 8.64 6.94
C ALA A 265 12.73 8.71 8.45
N HIS A 266 11.78 9.15 9.27
CA HIS A 266 11.91 9.22 10.72
C HIS A 266 12.03 7.83 11.36
N VAL A 267 11.18 6.88 10.94
CA VAL A 267 11.24 5.51 11.46
C VAL A 267 12.47 4.78 10.98
N VAL A 268 12.92 5.03 9.74
CA VAL A 268 14.18 4.47 9.23
C VAL A 268 15.36 4.98 10.06
N ALA A 269 15.42 6.27 10.39
CA ALA A 269 16.43 6.84 11.26
C ALA A 269 16.40 6.23 12.68
N TYR A 270 15.20 6.01 13.23
CA TYR A 270 15.02 5.36 14.53
C TYR A 270 15.60 3.93 14.55
N ASN A 271 15.40 3.16 13.49
CA ASN A 271 15.84 1.77 13.37
C ASN A 271 17.30 1.63 12.89
N ALA A 272 17.97 2.71 12.51
CA ALA A 272 19.23 2.66 11.76
C ALA A 272 20.32 1.82 12.44
N ALA A 273 20.56 2.04 13.73
CA ALA A 273 21.59 1.32 14.47
C ALA A 273 21.27 -0.17 14.67
N ALA A 274 19.97 -0.53 14.74
CA ALA A 274 19.52 -1.90 14.97
C ALA A 274 19.38 -2.74 13.69
N ALA A 275 19.38 -2.10 12.50
CA ALA A 275 19.19 -2.79 11.21
C ALA A 275 20.23 -2.36 10.16
N PRO A 276 21.55 -2.46 10.42
CA PRO A 276 22.60 -1.89 9.54
C PRO A 276 22.59 -2.48 8.13
N HIS A 277 22.28 -3.77 7.97
CA HIS A 277 22.17 -4.41 6.65
C HIS A 277 21.02 -3.85 5.83
N ALA A 278 19.86 -3.64 6.44
CA ALA A 278 18.72 -3.02 5.76
C ALA A 278 19.04 -1.57 5.38
N MET A 279 19.69 -0.80 6.25
CA MET A 279 20.13 0.56 5.95
C MET A 279 21.06 0.61 4.73
N THR A 280 22.00 -0.33 4.64
CA THR A 280 22.90 -0.44 3.48
C THR A 280 22.14 -0.75 2.20
N SER A 281 21.16 -1.67 2.24
CA SER A 281 20.32 -2.03 1.10
C SER A 281 19.45 -0.86 0.63
N ILE A 282 18.82 -0.15 1.56
CA ILE A 282 17.99 1.03 1.25
C ILE A 282 18.87 2.14 0.62
N ALA A 283 20.01 2.48 1.24
CA ALA A 283 20.91 3.52 0.73
C ALA A 283 21.42 3.19 -0.67
N ARG A 284 21.75 1.90 -0.93
CA ARG A 284 22.15 1.41 -2.25
C ARG A 284 21.01 1.57 -3.28
N ALA A 285 19.78 1.17 -2.93
CA ALA A 285 18.63 1.26 -3.83
C ALA A 285 18.27 2.72 -4.16
N LEU A 286 18.50 3.64 -3.24
CA LEU A 286 18.29 5.08 -3.41
C LEU A 286 19.48 5.81 -4.05
N HIS A 287 20.64 5.14 -4.22
CA HIS A 287 21.91 5.77 -4.63
C HIS A 287 22.33 6.93 -3.71
N THR A 288 22.15 6.77 -2.38
CA THR A 288 22.45 7.80 -1.38
C THR A 288 23.50 7.32 -0.37
N LYS A 289 24.04 8.26 0.44
CA LYS A 289 25.04 7.97 1.46
C LYS A 289 24.42 7.18 2.63
N ASP A 290 23.23 7.56 3.05
CA ASP A 290 22.49 6.91 4.12
C ASP A 290 20.99 6.81 3.78
N ALA A 291 20.31 5.85 4.40
CA ALA A 291 18.94 5.49 4.06
C ALA A 291 17.92 6.59 4.41
N TRP A 292 18.01 7.16 5.61
CA TRP A 292 16.98 8.08 6.11
C TRP A 292 17.06 9.46 5.46
N SER A 293 18.27 10.01 5.23
CA SER A 293 18.42 11.27 4.49
C SER A 293 17.99 11.09 3.04
N GLY A 294 18.34 9.96 2.40
CA GLY A 294 17.91 9.66 1.04
C GLY A 294 16.40 9.61 0.88
N LEU A 295 15.68 8.96 1.81
CA LEU A 295 14.21 8.93 1.82
C LEU A 295 13.60 10.31 2.08
N HIS A 296 14.19 11.07 3.00
CA HIS A 296 13.73 12.43 3.29
C HIS A 296 13.91 13.36 2.09
N ASP A 297 15.08 13.33 1.47
CA ASP A 297 15.40 14.15 0.32
C ASP A 297 14.54 13.79 -0.91
N LEU A 298 14.28 12.49 -1.11
CA LEU A 298 13.34 12.02 -2.13
C LEU A 298 11.94 12.59 -1.89
N ALA A 299 11.39 12.44 -0.68
CA ALA A 299 10.07 12.96 -0.34
C ALA A 299 10.00 14.49 -0.53
N LYS A 300 11.03 15.21 -0.08
CA LYS A 300 11.15 16.66 -0.21
C LYS A 300 11.22 17.10 -1.68
N SER A 301 12.02 16.44 -2.50
CA SER A 301 12.17 16.76 -3.93
C SER A 301 10.89 16.56 -4.73
N LEU A 302 10.05 15.64 -4.29
CA LEU A 302 8.75 15.32 -4.88
C LEU A 302 7.60 16.20 -4.36
N GLY A 303 7.88 17.15 -3.44
CA GLY A 303 6.86 17.99 -2.83
C GLY A 303 5.89 17.24 -1.92
N ALA A 304 6.29 16.07 -1.40
CA ALA A 304 5.50 15.34 -0.42
C ALA A 304 5.41 16.14 0.90
N PRO A 305 4.33 15.96 1.68
CA PRO A 305 4.25 16.58 3.01
C PRO A 305 5.39 16.03 3.90
N LEU A 306 6.00 16.92 4.68
CA LEU A 306 7.10 16.58 5.59
C LEU A 306 6.74 16.78 7.06
N SER A 307 5.49 17.18 7.37
CA SER A 307 5.05 17.54 8.72
C SER A 307 3.68 16.95 9.03
N LEU A 308 3.55 16.32 10.21
CA LEU A 308 2.26 15.84 10.70
C LEU A 308 1.34 17.03 11.08
N ALA A 309 1.90 18.18 11.51
CA ALA A 309 1.11 19.39 11.75
C ALA A 309 0.45 19.89 10.46
N ALA A 310 1.16 19.85 9.32
CA ALA A 310 0.60 20.19 8.02
C ALA A 310 -0.52 19.24 7.54
N LEU A 311 -0.54 18.01 8.05
CA LEU A 311 -1.62 17.05 7.81
C LEU A 311 -2.81 17.23 8.77
N GLY A 312 -2.74 18.14 9.73
CA GLY A 312 -3.84 18.43 10.66
C GLY A 312 -3.69 17.77 12.05
N MET A 313 -2.58 17.10 12.35
CA MET A 313 -2.36 16.53 13.67
C MET A 313 -2.18 17.65 14.73
N PRO A 314 -2.98 17.69 15.82
CA PRO A 314 -2.77 18.65 16.90
C PRO A 314 -1.50 18.32 17.70
N GLU A 315 -0.75 19.34 18.17
CA GLU A 315 0.47 19.13 18.97
C GLU A 315 0.19 18.34 20.25
N ALA A 316 -0.93 18.62 20.92
CA ALA A 316 -1.37 17.90 22.12
C ALA A 316 -1.66 16.40 21.86
N GLY A 317 -1.75 15.98 20.59
CA GLY A 317 -1.94 14.58 20.20
C GLY A 317 -0.68 13.73 20.29
N ILE A 318 0.51 14.33 20.42
CA ILE A 318 1.79 13.58 20.41
C ILE A 318 1.85 12.56 21.56
N ASP A 319 1.52 12.97 22.77
CA ASP A 319 1.56 12.08 23.95
C ASP A 319 0.52 10.95 23.85
N HIS A 320 -0.66 11.26 23.33
CA HIS A 320 -1.70 10.24 23.10
C HIS A 320 -1.29 9.24 22.01
N ALA A 321 -0.70 9.73 20.89
CA ALA A 321 -0.16 8.86 19.85
C ALA A 321 0.94 7.94 20.42
N LEU A 322 1.87 8.49 21.22
CA LEU A 322 2.93 7.71 21.86
C LEU A 322 2.35 6.61 22.75
N GLU A 323 1.38 6.93 23.61
CA GLU A 323 0.71 5.94 24.46
C GLU A 323 0.13 4.78 23.63
N LEU A 324 -0.59 5.09 22.54
CA LEU A 324 -1.20 4.08 21.67
C LEU A 324 -0.15 3.25 20.90
N VAL A 325 0.95 3.85 20.48
CA VAL A 325 2.07 3.15 19.82
C VAL A 325 2.75 2.19 20.78
N MET A 326 2.89 2.57 22.05
CA MET A 326 3.48 1.73 23.09
C MET A 326 2.56 0.60 23.58
N ARG A 327 1.25 0.69 23.30
CA ARG A 327 0.30 -0.40 23.61
C ARG A 327 0.49 -1.56 22.62
N ASN A 328 0.45 -2.78 23.17
CA ASN A 328 0.59 -4.04 22.41
C ASN A 328 1.96 -4.22 21.76
N ALA A 329 2.55 -5.37 22.00
CA ALA A 329 3.83 -5.75 21.39
C ALA A 329 3.70 -5.88 19.86
N TYR A 330 4.73 -5.45 19.15
CA TYR A 330 4.93 -5.67 17.72
C TYR A 330 6.42 -5.86 17.45
N SER A 331 6.73 -6.59 16.38
CA SER A 331 8.13 -6.80 15.99
C SER A 331 8.72 -5.51 15.42
N ASN A 332 9.90 -5.13 15.89
CA ASN A 332 10.68 -4.03 15.33
C ASN A 332 12.17 -4.23 15.65
N PRO A 333 13.11 -3.90 14.76
CA PRO A 333 14.54 -4.10 15.01
C PRO A 333 15.05 -3.43 16.29
N ARG A 334 14.67 -2.18 16.52
CA ARG A 334 14.91 -1.47 17.78
C ARG A 334 13.68 -1.55 18.64
N ALA A 335 13.86 -2.01 19.87
CA ALA A 335 12.77 -2.02 20.86
C ALA A 335 12.15 -0.61 21.00
N PRO A 336 10.81 -0.48 21.08
CA PRO A 336 10.17 0.80 21.32
C PRO A 336 10.60 1.41 22.63
N GLU A 337 11.11 2.64 22.60
CA GLU A 337 11.53 3.43 23.75
C GLU A 337 10.75 4.74 23.76
N ALA A 338 9.98 5.00 24.82
CA ALA A 338 9.04 6.11 24.87
C ALA A 338 9.69 7.48 24.65
N ARG A 339 10.87 7.73 25.24
CA ARG A 339 11.58 9.01 25.07
C ARG A 339 12.03 9.23 23.63
N ALA A 340 12.65 8.21 23.02
CA ALA A 340 13.16 8.31 21.65
C ALA A 340 12.00 8.42 20.63
N LEU A 341 10.91 7.67 20.84
CA LEU A 341 9.71 7.77 20.00
C LEU A 341 9.03 9.13 20.13
N ARG A 342 8.98 9.72 21.33
CA ARG A 342 8.45 11.08 21.54
C ARG A 342 9.24 12.11 20.74
N ILE A 343 10.57 12.08 20.85
CA ILE A 343 11.46 12.98 20.10
C ILE A 343 11.23 12.80 18.58
N MET A 344 11.13 11.58 18.10
CA MET A 344 10.86 11.28 16.68
C MET A 344 9.50 11.87 16.24
N LEU A 345 8.43 11.67 17.01
CA LEU A 345 7.09 12.22 16.71
C LEU A 345 7.08 13.74 16.72
N GLU A 346 7.76 14.38 17.69
CA GLU A 346 7.91 15.85 17.75
C GLU A 346 8.64 16.40 16.52
N ARG A 347 9.72 15.72 16.06
CA ARG A 347 10.45 16.11 14.86
C ARG A 347 9.57 15.99 13.61
N ALA A 348 8.86 14.87 13.48
CA ALA A 348 7.93 14.62 12.39
C ALA A 348 6.76 15.63 12.41
N TRP A 349 6.26 15.96 13.60
CA TRP A 349 5.20 16.95 13.74
C TRP A 349 5.65 18.35 13.29
N LYS A 350 6.87 18.77 13.67
CA LYS A 350 7.46 20.07 13.28
C LYS A 350 7.99 20.11 11.83
N GLY A 351 8.03 19.02 11.12
CA GLY A 351 8.65 18.94 9.79
C GLY A 351 10.17 19.09 9.80
N LEU A 352 10.82 18.76 10.91
CA LEU A 352 12.27 18.75 11.01
C LEU A 352 12.86 17.53 10.32
N PRO A 353 14.08 17.59 9.76
CA PRO A 353 14.74 16.41 9.18
C PRO A 353 14.83 15.24 10.19
N PRO A 354 14.78 13.97 9.71
CA PRO A 354 14.96 12.82 10.59
C PRO A 354 16.31 12.87 11.29
N ALA A 355 16.40 12.29 12.47
CA ALA A 355 17.65 12.14 13.21
C ALA A 355 17.72 10.73 13.78
N THR A 356 18.92 10.16 13.79
CA THR A 356 19.18 8.91 14.51
C THR A 356 18.98 9.17 16.00
N ALA A 357 18.37 8.22 16.68
CA ALA A 357 18.26 8.27 18.12
C ALA A 357 19.57 7.72 18.73
N ASP A 358 20.27 8.57 19.44
CA ASP A 358 21.45 8.19 20.25
C ASP A 358 21.04 7.35 21.45
#